data_1de3298171999e31c40305f5d4102292
#
_entry.id   1de3298171999e31c40305f5d4102292
#
_cell.length_a   1.000
_cell.length_b   1.000
_cell.length_c   1.000
_cell.angle_alpha   90.00
_cell.angle_beta   90.00
_cell.angle_gamma   90.00
#
_symmetry.space_group_name_H-M   'P 1'
#
loop_
_entity.id
_entity.type
_entity.pdbx_description
1 polymer ?
#
loop_
_entity_poly.entity_id
_entity_poly.type
_entity_poly.pdbx_seq_one_letter_code
_entity_poly.pdbx_strand_id
1 'polypeptide(L)'
;MSKKILFVSILIFLVSCGNNQTNKNIDSYEEDILGFWNRIGTIQLMNGIAVDTLAFVNSQTPNNKQIKVYLNDRVMWINNFWKDSIAPWKGGSGGYGKFNIYSRDSLTELMSHGTGLMGAGLKQYKDENNVESQTWNMSISLGNRTYSQKNRPESEYAEYFEKLPDLEPKSRIDGVWKRVYEIAYVNEIPVDTTSIPSDVILDMKVMYRGRYMYQVDQTGFVDSDQEEYGGFGGYGTFELDEKNNKLYEYAEWGSGLFTAESEPKSNKTSHDILFYNDNLFLQIDKSFSGNNQINEATGRGVVYKRVK
;
A
#
# COMPACT_ATOMS: atom_id res chain seq x y z
N MET A 1 -45.60 66.00 42.23
CA MET A 1 -46.01 64.71 41.62
C MET A 1 -45.09 64.37 40.45
N SER A 2 -44.10 63.51 40.68
CA SER A 2 -43.05 63.20 39.71
C SER A 2 -43.42 61.93 39.00
N LYS A 3 -43.62 61.95 37.69
CA LYS A 3 -43.83 60.79 36.84
C LYS A 3 -42.50 60.16 36.48
N LYS A 4 -42.22 59.00 37.01
CA LYS A 4 -41.08 58.13 36.60
C LYS A 4 -41.40 57.43 35.29
N ILE A 5 -40.67 57.77 34.26
CA ILE A 5 -40.72 57.05 32.96
C ILE A 5 -39.80 55.85 33.06
N LEU A 6 -40.37 54.67 32.96
CA LEU A 6 -39.67 53.39 32.95
C LEU A 6 -39.22 53.08 31.51
N PHE A 7 -37.92 53.19 31.24
CA PHE A 7 -37.32 52.73 29.97
C PHE A 7 -37.14 51.20 30.01
N VAL A 8 -37.98 50.52 29.27
CA VAL A 8 -37.76 49.09 29.01
C VAL A 8 -36.87 48.92 27.81
N SER A 9 -35.61 48.59 28.09
CA SER A 9 -34.65 48.22 27.05
C SER A 9 -34.93 46.81 26.57
N ILE A 10 -35.52 46.68 25.39
CA ILE A 10 -35.70 45.40 24.69
C ILE A 10 -34.32 45.05 24.10
N LEU A 11 -33.64 44.09 24.72
CA LEU A 11 -32.41 43.49 24.22
C LEU A 11 -32.81 42.46 23.15
N ILE A 12 -32.73 42.83 21.88
CA ILE A 12 -32.92 41.90 20.75
C ILE A 12 -31.66 41.07 20.65
N PHE A 13 -31.71 39.84 21.15
CA PHE A 13 -30.72 38.81 20.81
C PHE A 13 -30.93 38.39 19.36
N LEU A 14 -30.14 38.98 18.45
CA LEU A 14 -29.94 38.39 17.13
C LEU A 14 -29.16 37.10 17.32
N VAL A 15 -29.90 35.99 17.44
CA VAL A 15 -29.32 34.67 17.25
C VAL A 15 -28.93 34.58 15.77
N SER A 16 -27.70 34.97 15.48
CA SER A 16 -27.05 34.65 14.23
C SER A 16 -26.95 33.12 14.19
N CYS A 17 -27.87 32.46 13.52
CA CYS A 17 -27.63 31.11 12.99
C CYS A 17 -26.52 31.23 11.98
N GLY A 18 -25.28 31.29 12.47
CA GLY A 18 -24.12 30.98 11.66
C GLY A 18 -24.28 29.55 11.19
N ASN A 19 -24.59 29.36 9.91
CA ASN A 19 -24.30 28.14 9.21
C ASN A 19 -22.79 27.89 9.39
N ASN A 20 -22.42 27.21 10.44
CA ASN A 20 -21.18 26.50 10.52
C ASN A 20 -21.29 25.33 9.50
N GLN A 21 -21.28 25.66 8.20
CA GLN A 21 -20.64 24.79 7.25
C GLN A 21 -19.20 24.71 7.75
N THR A 22 -18.94 23.73 8.59
CA THR A 22 -17.59 23.26 8.84
C THR A 22 -17.00 23.05 7.45
N ASN A 23 -16.12 23.97 7.03
CA ASN A 23 -15.10 23.67 6.05
C ASN A 23 -14.36 22.45 6.63
N LYS A 24 -14.83 21.25 6.34
CA LYS A 24 -14.03 20.05 6.49
C LYS A 24 -12.91 20.26 5.49
N ASN A 25 -11.75 20.60 6.01
CA ASN A 25 -10.54 20.75 5.23
C ASN A 25 -10.40 19.54 4.30
N ILE A 26 -9.89 19.77 3.12
CA ILE A 26 -9.48 18.70 2.18
C ILE A 26 -8.65 17.66 2.93
N ASP A 27 -7.84 18.06 3.89
CA ASP A 27 -7.06 17.23 4.82
C ASP A 27 -7.88 16.11 5.50
N SER A 28 -9.19 16.28 5.73
CA SER A 28 -10.03 15.25 6.37
C SER A 28 -10.34 14.07 5.45
N TYR A 29 -10.38 14.27 4.14
CA TYR A 29 -10.61 13.17 3.19
C TYR A 29 -9.36 12.33 2.98
N GLU A 30 -8.19 12.97 3.00
CA GLU A 30 -6.90 12.28 2.97
C GLU A 30 -6.73 11.41 4.21
N GLU A 31 -7.06 11.90 5.39
CA GLU A 31 -7.01 11.11 6.62
C GLU A 31 -7.97 9.91 6.58
N ASP A 32 -9.17 10.10 6.06
CA ASP A 32 -10.18 9.03 5.96
C ASP A 32 -9.70 7.90 5.04
N ILE A 33 -9.00 8.20 3.93
CA ILE A 33 -8.53 7.20 2.96
C ILE A 33 -7.26 6.49 3.42
N LEU A 34 -6.44 7.11 4.30
CA LEU A 34 -5.17 6.53 4.74
C LEU A 34 -5.34 5.17 5.41
N GLY A 35 -4.41 4.27 5.15
CA GLY A 35 -4.34 2.95 5.74
C GLY A 35 -4.56 1.81 4.75
N PHE A 36 -4.68 0.62 5.29
CA PHE A 36 -4.86 -0.62 4.51
C PHE A 36 -6.33 -0.94 4.30
N TRP A 37 -6.64 -1.38 3.08
CA TRP A 37 -7.98 -1.69 2.61
C TRP A 37 -8.02 -3.09 2.01
N ASN A 38 -8.97 -3.91 2.45
CA ASN A 38 -9.21 -5.25 1.92
C ASN A 38 -10.42 -5.24 0.99
N ARG A 39 -10.29 -5.77 -0.21
CA ARG A 39 -11.42 -5.93 -1.11
C ARG A 39 -12.34 -7.03 -0.59
N ILE A 40 -13.59 -6.68 -0.38
CA ILE A 40 -14.62 -7.59 0.16
C ILE A 40 -15.71 -7.90 -0.87
N GLY A 41 -15.82 -7.10 -1.93
CA GLY A 41 -16.87 -7.32 -2.91
C GLY A 41 -16.66 -6.60 -4.23
N THR A 42 -17.65 -6.81 -5.07
CA THR A 42 -17.86 -6.08 -6.33
C THR A 42 -19.32 -5.64 -6.38
N ILE A 43 -19.56 -4.35 -6.49
CA ILE A 43 -20.87 -3.78 -6.64
C ILE A 43 -21.23 -3.79 -8.12
N GLN A 44 -22.35 -4.40 -8.48
CA GLN A 44 -22.92 -4.31 -9.82
C GLN A 44 -23.74 -3.03 -9.95
N LEU A 45 -23.57 -2.33 -11.06
CA LEU A 45 -24.22 -1.06 -11.33
C LEU A 45 -25.11 -1.20 -12.58
N MET A 46 -26.33 -0.69 -12.51
CA MET A 46 -27.19 -0.50 -13.68
C MET A 46 -27.52 0.99 -13.80
N ASN A 47 -27.11 1.58 -14.90
CA ASN A 47 -27.23 3.04 -15.11
C ASN A 47 -26.62 3.87 -13.95
N GLY A 48 -25.49 3.41 -13.40
CA GLY A 48 -24.79 4.05 -12.30
C GLY A 48 -25.41 3.81 -10.91
N ILE A 49 -26.50 3.06 -10.80
CA ILE A 49 -27.17 2.72 -9.54
C ILE A 49 -26.73 1.33 -9.11
N ALA A 50 -26.36 1.16 -7.85
CA ALA A 50 -26.04 -0.14 -7.28
C ALA A 50 -27.28 -1.04 -7.26
N VAL A 51 -27.20 -2.21 -7.89
CA VAL A 51 -28.30 -3.17 -7.99
C VAL A 51 -27.99 -4.47 -7.24
N ASP A 52 -26.72 -4.81 -7.09
CA ASP A 52 -26.26 -6.00 -6.36
C ASP A 52 -24.85 -5.82 -5.83
N THR A 53 -24.48 -6.64 -4.84
CA THR A 53 -23.11 -6.71 -4.31
C THR A 53 -22.68 -8.17 -4.24
N LEU A 54 -21.73 -8.55 -5.08
CA LEU A 54 -21.16 -9.88 -5.11
C LEU A 54 -19.97 -9.95 -4.15
N ALA A 55 -19.92 -10.98 -3.32
CA ALA A 55 -18.77 -11.23 -2.45
C ALA A 55 -17.53 -11.50 -3.30
N PHE A 56 -16.40 -10.88 -2.94
CA PHE A 56 -15.12 -11.07 -3.63
C PHE A 56 -14.57 -12.49 -3.40
N VAL A 57 -14.77 -13.02 -2.21
CA VAL A 57 -14.49 -14.40 -1.84
C VAL A 57 -15.79 -15.20 -1.84
N ASN A 58 -15.88 -16.23 -2.64
CA ASN A 58 -17.04 -17.09 -2.73
C ASN A 58 -16.61 -18.55 -2.97
N SER A 59 -17.55 -19.48 -3.15
CA SER A 59 -17.26 -20.91 -3.36
C SER A 59 -16.42 -21.20 -4.62
N GLN A 60 -16.44 -20.34 -5.62
CA GLN A 60 -15.64 -20.47 -6.84
C GLN A 60 -14.28 -19.77 -6.72
N THR A 61 -14.16 -18.79 -5.85
CA THR A 61 -12.96 -17.97 -5.65
C THR A 61 -12.58 -17.87 -4.15
N PRO A 62 -12.39 -19.01 -3.46
CA PRO A 62 -12.22 -19.02 -2.00
C PRO A 62 -10.92 -18.33 -1.53
N ASN A 63 -9.95 -18.23 -2.42
CA ASN A 63 -8.62 -17.70 -2.11
C ASN A 63 -8.35 -16.30 -2.69
N ASN A 64 -9.36 -15.68 -3.29
CA ASN A 64 -9.17 -14.34 -3.84
C ASN A 64 -8.80 -13.34 -2.74
N LYS A 65 -7.72 -12.60 -2.96
CA LYS A 65 -7.26 -11.52 -2.07
C LYS A 65 -6.84 -10.33 -2.90
N GLN A 66 -7.18 -9.15 -2.41
CA GLN A 66 -6.66 -7.88 -2.90
C GLN A 66 -6.57 -6.91 -1.73
N ILE A 67 -5.37 -6.42 -1.49
CA ILE A 67 -5.11 -5.38 -0.49
C ILE A 67 -4.61 -4.14 -1.21
N LYS A 68 -5.07 -2.99 -0.76
CA LYS A 68 -4.62 -1.68 -1.18
C LYS A 68 -4.21 -0.87 0.04
N VAL A 69 -3.19 -0.04 -0.09
CA VAL A 69 -2.79 0.91 0.95
C VAL A 69 -2.63 2.30 0.36
N TYR A 70 -3.17 3.28 1.07
CA TYR A 70 -2.94 4.69 0.82
C TYR A 70 -2.17 5.26 2.01
N LEU A 71 -1.02 5.86 1.75
CA LEU A 71 -0.20 6.48 2.79
C LEU A 71 0.61 7.65 2.23
N ASN A 72 0.53 8.80 2.90
CA ASN A 72 1.05 10.07 2.42
C ASN A 72 0.38 10.44 1.07
N ASP A 73 1.15 10.53 -0.01
CA ASP A 73 0.65 10.72 -1.38
C ASP A 73 0.85 9.47 -2.26
N ARG A 74 1.06 8.30 -1.65
CA ARG A 74 1.37 7.05 -2.34
C ARG A 74 0.23 6.05 -2.22
N VAL A 75 0.02 5.32 -3.31
CA VAL A 75 -0.86 4.15 -3.35
C VAL A 75 -0.05 2.93 -3.76
N MET A 76 -0.34 1.83 -3.09
CA MET A 76 0.18 0.52 -3.45
C MET A 76 -0.93 -0.51 -3.29
N TRP A 77 -1.02 -1.46 -4.22
CA TRP A 77 -1.97 -2.54 -4.12
C TRP A 77 -1.40 -3.83 -4.70
N ILE A 78 -1.83 -4.95 -4.17
CA ILE A 78 -1.52 -6.28 -4.67
C ILE A 78 -2.77 -7.15 -4.67
N ASN A 79 -2.84 -8.08 -5.60
CA ASN A 79 -3.86 -9.12 -5.64
C ASN A 79 -3.24 -10.48 -6.00
N ASN A 80 -3.96 -11.56 -5.72
CA ASN A 80 -3.56 -12.93 -6.04
C ASN A 80 -4.54 -13.64 -6.99
N PHE A 81 -5.51 -12.94 -7.52
CA PHE A 81 -6.38 -13.49 -8.56
C PHE A 81 -5.76 -13.28 -9.94
N TRP A 82 -6.15 -13.99 -10.95
CA TRP A 82 -5.53 -14.17 -12.24
C TRP A 82 -4.42 -15.23 -12.20
N LYS A 83 -4.80 -16.43 -11.78
CA LYS A 83 -3.87 -17.55 -11.91
C LYS A 83 -3.80 -17.96 -13.38
N ASP A 84 -2.59 -17.99 -13.91
CA ASP A 84 -2.35 -18.68 -15.17
C ASP A 84 -2.67 -20.16 -14.97
N SER A 85 -3.44 -20.75 -15.90
CA SER A 85 -3.80 -22.17 -15.85
C SER A 85 -2.59 -23.10 -16.06
N ILE A 86 -1.54 -22.60 -16.72
CA ILE A 86 -0.32 -23.34 -17.04
C ILE A 86 0.74 -23.15 -15.94
N ALA A 87 0.80 -21.95 -15.38
CA ALA A 87 1.75 -21.59 -14.34
C ALA A 87 1.03 -20.89 -13.18
N PRO A 88 0.32 -21.62 -12.32
CA PRO A 88 -0.50 -21.03 -11.26
C PRO A 88 0.31 -20.22 -10.23
N TRP A 89 1.61 -20.43 -10.16
CA TRP A 89 2.57 -19.63 -9.40
C TRP A 89 2.84 -18.24 -10.00
N LYS A 90 2.50 -18.02 -11.28
CA LYS A 90 2.59 -16.74 -11.97
C LYS A 90 1.38 -15.82 -11.74
N GLY A 91 0.50 -16.19 -10.83
CA GLY A 91 -0.73 -15.43 -10.59
C GLY A 91 -0.50 -14.14 -9.81
N GLY A 92 -1.49 -13.27 -9.91
CA GLY A 92 -1.52 -12.02 -9.20
C GLY A 92 -0.83 -10.88 -9.92
N SER A 93 -1.08 -9.71 -9.40
CA SER A 93 -0.51 -8.46 -9.89
C SER A 93 -0.48 -7.44 -8.77
N GLY A 94 0.27 -6.37 -8.98
CA GLY A 94 0.35 -5.26 -8.06
C GLY A 94 0.63 -3.97 -8.81
N GLY A 95 0.38 -2.85 -8.15
CA GLY A 95 0.69 -1.54 -8.67
C GLY A 95 1.17 -0.61 -7.56
N TYR A 96 2.01 0.34 -7.96
CA TYR A 96 2.52 1.40 -7.12
C TYR A 96 2.46 2.73 -7.88
N GLY A 97 2.09 3.79 -7.17
CA GLY A 97 2.02 5.12 -7.75
C GLY A 97 1.72 6.20 -6.72
N LYS A 98 1.23 7.32 -7.23
CA LYS A 98 0.70 8.42 -6.43
C LYS A 98 -0.82 8.44 -6.48
N PHE A 99 -1.42 9.07 -5.50
CA PHE A 99 -2.85 9.38 -5.54
C PHE A 99 -3.10 10.84 -5.14
N ASN A 100 -4.23 11.35 -5.61
CA ASN A 100 -4.80 12.59 -5.16
C ASN A 100 -6.29 12.37 -4.90
N ILE A 101 -6.77 12.75 -3.74
CA ILE A 101 -8.20 12.76 -3.42
C ILE A 101 -8.73 14.19 -3.48
N TYR A 102 -9.80 14.40 -4.22
CA TYR A 102 -10.40 15.73 -4.42
C TYR A 102 -11.67 15.92 -3.63
N SER A 103 -12.36 14.84 -3.35
CA SER A 103 -13.60 14.80 -2.56
C SER A 103 -13.88 13.37 -2.10
N ARG A 104 -14.98 13.17 -1.36
CA ARG A 104 -15.46 11.82 -1.04
C ARG A 104 -15.92 11.01 -2.25
N ASP A 105 -16.05 11.65 -3.40
CA ASP A 105 -16.57 11.04 -4.63
C ASP A 105 -15.54 10.98 -5.76
N SER A 106 -14.33 11.54 -5.57
CA SER A 106 -13.34 11.69 -6.62
C SER A 106 -11.91 11.48 -6.15
N LEU A 107 -11.22 10.58 -6.81
CA LEU A 107 -9.83 10.23 -6.56
C LEU A 107 -9.13 9.94 -7.90
N THR A 108 -7.86 10.30 -7.98
CA THR A 108 -7.00 9.94 -9.10
C THR A 108 -5.84 9.11 -8.60
N GLU A 109 -5.56 7.98 -9.25
CA GLU A 109 -4.33 7.21 -9.07
C GLU A 109 -3.46 7.36 -10.31
N LEU A 110 -2.19 7.69 -10.10
CA LEU A 110 -1.15 7.77 -11.12
C LEU A 110 -0.20 6.60 -10.92
N MET A 111 -0.49 5.47 -11.56
CA MET A 111 0.31 4.25 -11.45
C MET A 111 1.56 4.37 -12.30
N SER A 112 2.72 4.26 -11.67
CA SER A 112 4.02 4.37 -12.32
C SER A 112 4.74 3.02 -12.46
N HIS A 113 4.43 2.07 -11.60
CA HIS A 113 5.07 0.76 -11.56
C HIS A 113 4.05 -0.34 -11.28
N GLY A 114 4.42 -1.56 -11.63
CA GLY A 114 3.63 -2.74 -11.34
C GLY A 114 4.49 -3.96 -11.04
N THR A 115 3.86 -5.00 -10.52
CA THR A 115 4.49 -6.29 -10.20
C THR A 115 3.65 -7.42 -10.78
N GLY A 116 4.24 -8.59 -10.94
CA GLY A 116 3.56 -9.73 -11.52
C GLY A 116 3.03 -9.42 -12.93
N LEU A 117 1.81 -9.85 -13.22
CA LEU A 117 1.19 -9.62 -14.54
C LEU A 117 1.05 -8.14 -14.88
N MET A 118 0.81 -7.28 -13.88
CA MET A 118 0.74 -5.84 -14.09
C MET A 118 2.11 -5.28 -14.50
N GLY A 119 3.19 -5.71 -13.83
CA GLY A 119 4.55 -5.30 -14.16
C GLY A 119 4.93 -5.67 -15.58
N ALA A 120 4.63 -6.88 -16.02
CA ALA A 120 4.87 -7.33 -17.39
C ALA A 120 4.10 -6.46 -18.42
N GLY A 121 2.87 -6.04 -18.08
CA GLY A 121 2.06 -5.16 -18.92
C GLY A 121 2.53 -3.71 -18.93
N LEU A 122 3.26 -3.26 -17.91
CA LEU A 122 3.75 -1.89 -17.76
C LEU A 122 5.13 -1.61 -18.36
N LYS A 123 5.69 -2.50 -19.18
CA LYS A 123 6.99 -2.29 -19.84
C LYS A 123 7.13 -0.95 -20.57
N GLN A 124 6.04 -0.47 -21.13
CA GLN A 124 5.98 0.82 -21.83
C GLN A 124 6.07 2.03 -20.89
N TYR A 125 5.95 1.85 -19.58
CA TYR A 125 6.01 2.92 -18.58
C TYR A 125 7.37 3.04 -17.87
N LYS A 126 8.39 2.34 -18.37
CA LYS A 126 9.68 2.13 -17.68
C LYS A 126 10.75 3.18 -17.94
N ASP A 127 10.50 4.21 -18.70
CA ASP A 127 11.45 5.29 -18.90
C ASP A 127 11.26 6.37 -17.84
N GLU A 128 12.23 6.50 -16.93
CA GLU A 128 12.21 7.51 -15.87
C GLU A 128 12.03 8.96 -16.36
N ASN A 129 12.35 9.19 -17.62
CA ASN A 129 12.23 10.50 -18.27
C ASN A 129 10.96 10.63 -19.13
N ASN A 130 10.24 9.55 -19.37
CA ASN A 130 9.11 9.49 -20.29
C ASN A 130 7.98 8.59 -19.78
N VAL A 131 7.86 8.45 -18.45
CA VAL A 131 6.83 7.62 -17.83
C VAL A 131 5.47 8.23 -18.12
N GLU A 132 4.79 7.72 -19.11
CA GLU A 132 3.34 7.83 -19.19
C GLU A 132 2.74 7.04 -18.01
N SER A 133 2.70 7.66 -16.85
CA SER A 133 1.99 7.12 -15.72
C SER A 133 0.54 6.86 -16.14
N GLN A 134 0.07 5.64 -15.96
CA GLN A 134 -1.34 5.35 -16.23
C GLN A 134 -2.18 6.11 -15.21
N THR A 135 -2.91 7.11 -15.68
CA THR A 135 -3.81 7.91 -14.86
C THR A 135 -5.17 7.23 -14.81
N TRP A 136 -5.62 6.90 -13.63
CA TRP A 136 -6.96 6.38 -13.38
C TRP A 136 -7.77 7.44 -12.61
N ASN A 137 -8.68 8.08 -13.33
CA ASN A 137 -9.67 8.96 -12.72
C ASN A 137 -10.83 8.10 -12.22
N MET A 138 -10.95 7.98 -10.91
CA MET A 138 -11.91 7.10 -10.28
C MET A 138 -13.04 7.89 -9.65
N SER A 139 -14.27 7.42 -9.87
CA SER A 139 -15.39 7.76 -9.01
C SER A 139 -15.33 6.85 -7.79
N ILE A 140 -15.34 7.44 -6.61
CA ILE A 140 -15.29 6.72 -5.34
C ILE A 140 -16.52 7.07 -4.49
N SER A 141 -16.81 6.25 -3.50
CA SER A 141 -17.69 6.60 -2.39
C SER A 141 -16.98 6.23 -1.10
N LEU A 142 -16.43 7.24 -0.42
CA LEU A 142 -15.62 7.09 0.77
C LEU A 142 -16.43 7.28 2.04
N GLY A 143 -16.60 6.19 2.79
CA GLY A 143 -17.13 6.17 4.14
C GLY A 143 -16.03 6.07 5.20
N ASN A 144 -16.42 5.90 6.46
CA ASN A 144 -15.45 5.83 7.56
C ASN A 144 -14.62 4.53 7.55
N ARG A 145 -15.24 3.41 7.14
CA ARG A 145 -14.64 2.08 7.16
C ARG A 145 -14.78 1.33 5.85
N THR A 146 -15.49 1.87 4.90
CA THR A 146 -15.70 1.25 3.60
C THR A 146 -15.49 2.29 2.51
N TYR A 147 -14.99 1.85 1.37
CA TYR A 147 -15.07 2.65 0.15
C TYR A 147 -15.34 1.77 -1.07
N SER A 148 -15.95 2.35 -2.06
CA SER A 148 -16.07 1.75 -3.39
C SER A 148 -15.36 2.61 -4.43
N GLN A 149 -14.84 1.97 -5.47
CA GLN A 149 -14.20 2.66 -6.59
C GLN A 149 -14.66 2.10 -7.93
N LYS A 150 -14.95 3.01 -8.85
CA LYS A 150 -15.12 2.75 -10.27
C LYS A 150 -13.88 3.19 -11.00
N ASN A 151 -13.20 2.25 -11.64
CA ASN A 151 -11.95 2.53 -12.36
C ASN A 151 -12.17 3.28 -13.67
N ARG A 152 -13.41 3.26 -14.20
CA ARG A 152 -13.82 4.01 -15.40
C ARG A 152 -15.25 4.50 -15.22
N PRO A 153 -15.60 5.69 -15.72
CA PRO A 153 -16.96 6.24 -15.60
C PRO A 153 -18.05 5.31 -16.13
N GLU A 154 -17.77 4.63 -17.25
CA GLU A 154 -18.67 3.70 -17.95
C GLU A 154 -18.71 2.30 -17.32
N SER A 155 -17.90 2.01 -16.30
CA SER A 155 -17.88 0.69 -15.68
C SER A 155 -19.23 0.34 -15.04
N GLU A 156 -19.73 -0.83 -15.34
CA GLU A 156 -20.91 -1.43 -14.70
C GLU A 156 -20.60 -2.09 -13.35
N TYR A 157 -19.33 -1.98 -12.90
CA TYR A 157 -18.86 -2.56 -11.67
C TYR A 157 -18.03 -1.55 -10.90
N ALA A 158 -18.16 -1.60 -9.57
CA ALA A 158 -17.28 -0.93 -8.63
C ALA A 158 -16.62 -1.96 -7.71
N GLU A 159 -15.34 -1.81 -7.45
CA GLU A 159 -14.66 -2.57 -6.42
C GLU A 159 -15.11 -2.05 -5.04
N TYR A 160 -15.31 -2.96 -4.09
CA TYR A 160 -15.78 -2.62 -2.75
C TYR A 160 -14.80 -3.09 -1.70
N PHE A 161 -14.36 -2.16 -0.85
CA PHE A 161 -13.29 -2.35 0.12
C PHE A 161 -13.75 -2.03 1.54
N GLU A 162 -13.19 -2.74 2.50
CA GLU A 162 -13.29 -2.46 3.92
C GLU A 162 -11.90 -2.08 4.48
N LYS A 163 -11.87 -1.06 5.33
CA LYS A 163 -10.65 -0.63 6.02
C LYS A 163 -10.21 -1.67 7.03
N LEU A 164 -8.97 -2.12 6.90
CA LEU A 164 -8.38 -3.00 7.90
C LEU A 164 -8.07 -2.21 9.18
N PRO A 165 -8.32 -2.79 10.36
CA PRO A 165 -8.03 -2.13 11.62
C PRO A 165 -6.52 -1.93 11.79
N ASP A 166 -6.15 -0.85 12.46
CA ASP A 166 -4.80 -0.68 12.96
C ASP A 166 -4.50 -1.78 13.99
N LEU A 167 -3.32 -2.37 13.94
CA LEU A 167 -2.88 -3.42 14.87
C LEU A 167 -1.99 -2.85 15.95
N GLU A 168 -1.24 -1.80 15.62
CA GLU A 168 -0.27 -1.16 16.49
C GLU A 168 -0.49 0.37 16.48
N PRO A 169 -0.10 1.08 17.53
CA PRO A 169 -0.05 2.52 17.50
C PRO A 169 0.97 3.00 16.46
N LYS A 170 0.82 4.26 16.04
CA LYS A 170 1.79 4.87 15.13
C LYS A 170 3.19 4.85 15.71
N SER A 171 4.15 4.43 14.90
CA SER A 171 5.56 4.30 15.28
C SER A 171 6.48 5.03 14.28
N ARG A 172 7.76 5.16 14.62
CA ARG A 172 8.73 5.82 13.74
C ARG A 172 9.00 5.05 12.44
N ILE A 173 8.67 3.76 12.37
CA ILE A 173 8.82 2.97 11.14
C ILE A 173 7.67 3.18 10.17
N ASP A 174 6.54 3.73 10.62
CA ASP A 174 5.40 3.99 9.74
C ASP A 174 5.81 4.94 8.61
N GLY A 175 5.56 4.54 7.37
CA GLY A 175 5.91 5.33 6.20
C GLY A 175 6.03 4.51 4.93
N VAL A 176 6.40 5.21 3.88
CA VAL A 176 6.75 4.62 2.58
C VAL A 176 8.28 4.64 2.48
N TRP A 177 8.85 3.50 2.17
CA TRP A 177 10.28 3.26 2.20
C TRP A 177 10.77 2.71 0.87
N LYS A 178 11.89 3.24 0.37
CA LYS A 178 12.60 2.71 -0.80
C LYS A 178 13.89 2.03 -0.34
N ARG A 179 14.14 0.82 -0.80
CA ARG A 179 15.43 0.16 -0.63
C ARG A 179 16.48 0.91 -1.45
N VAL A 180 17.61 1.23 -0.83
CA VAL A 180 18.70 1.99 -1.46
C VAL A 180 20.02 1.26 -1.48
N TYR A 181 20.30 0.43 -0.47
CA TYR A 181 21.53 -0.37 -0.39
C TYR A 181 21.24 -1.75 0.19
N GLU A 182 22.11 -2.67 -0.16
CA GLU A 182 22.21 -3.98 0.44
C GLU A 182 23.60 -4.16 1.03
N ILE A 183 23.68 -4.76 2.22
CA ILE A 183 24.93 -4.99 2.95
C ILE A 183 25.06 -6.49 3.16
N ALA A 184 26.16 -7.07 2.70
CA ALA A 184 26.51 -8.45 2.99
C ALA A 184 27.29 -8.54 4.32
N TYR A 185 26.94 -9.53 5.13
CA TYR A 185 27.59 -9.82 6.40
C TYR A 185 28.24 -11.21 6.37
N VAL A 186 29.43 -11.31 6.95
CA VAL A 186 30.08 -12.57 7.26
C VAL A 186 30.37 -12.57 8.75
N ASN A 187 29.82 -13.54 9.48
CA ASN A 187 29.97 -13.62 10.95
C ASN A 187 29.62 -12.29 11.66
N GLU A 188 28.50 -11.69 11.28
CA GLU A 188 28.00 -10.41 11.79
C GLU A 188 28.86 -9.17 11.44
N ILE A 189 29.90 -9.33 10.65
CA ILE A 189 30.78 -8.24 10.17
C ILE A 189 30.30 -7.81 8.78
N PRO A 190 30.02 -6.53 8.52
CA PRO A 190 29.70 -6.05 7.17
C PRO A 190 30.96 -6.17 6.31
N VAL A 191 30.85 -6.83 5.18
CA VAL A 191 31.97 -7.11 4.26
C VAL A 191 31.81 -6.43 2.91
N ASP A 192 30.59 -6.12 2.51
CA ASP A 192 30.33 -5.43 1.26
C ASP A 192 29.05 -4.60 1.36
N THR A 193 28.98 -3.52 0.58
CA THR A 193 27.78 -2.67 0.44
C THR A 193 27.54 -2.41 -1.02
N THR A 194 26.41 -2.92 -1.50
CA THR A 194 26.01 -2.82 -2.89
C THR A 194 24.83 -1.85 -3.02
N SER A 195 24.90 -0.93 -3.96
CA SER A 195 23.73 -0.15 -4.37
C SER A 195 22.70 -1.07 -5.02
N ILE A 196 21.44 -0.72 -4.91
CA ILE A 196 20.38 -1.47 -5.59
C ILE A 196 20.69 -1.48 -7.09
N PRO A 197 20.67 -2.65 -7.74
CA PRO A 197 20.97 -2.77 -9.16
C PRO A 197 20.10 -1.86 -10.02
N SER A 198 20.67 -1.38 -11.12
CA SER A 198 19.96 -0.45 -12.04
C SER A 198 18.76 -1.08 -12.76
N ASP A 199 18.70 -2.40 -12.82
CA ASP A 199 17.59 -3.19 -13.35
C ASP A 199 16.41 -3.29 -12.38
N VAL A 200 16.62 -2.99 -11.09
CA VAL A 200 15.54 -2.89 -10.10
C VAL A 200 14.90 -1.51 -10.21
N ILE A 201 13.77 -1.43 -10.88
CA ILE A 201 13.05 -0.18 -11.13
C ILE A 201 12.31 0.28 -9.88
N LEU A 202 11.67 -0.65 -9.17
CA LEU A 202 10.91 -0.41 -7.97
C LEU A 202 11.33 -1.38 -6.88
N ASP A 203 11.62 -0.86 -5.70
CA ASP A 203 11.79 -1.67 -4.50
C ASP A 203 11.28 -0.85 -3.32
N MET A 204 10.02 -1.04 -3.04
CA MET A 204 9.25 -0.22 -2.11
C MET A 204 8.61 -1.07 -1.03
N LYS A 205 8.57 -0.51 0.17
CA LYS A 205 7.88 -1.08 1.32
C LYS A 205 7.05 -0.01 2.01
N VAL A 206 5.79 -0.28 2.21
CA VAL A 206 4.88 0.55 3.02
C VAL A 206 4.72 -0.14 4.36
N MET A 207 4.94 0.58 5.43
CA MET A 207 4.70 0.12 6.80
C MET A 207 3.77 1.12 7.49
N TYR A 208 2.69 0.64 8.07
CA TYR A 208 1.72 1.50 8.72
C TYR A 208 0.92 0.74 9.78
N ARG A 209 1.09 1.14 11.03
CA ARG A 209 0.32 0.68 12.19
C ARG A 209 0.19 -0.84 12.29
N GLY A 210 1.32 -1.54 12.22
CA GLY A 210 1.41 -2.98 12.37
C GLY A 210 1.15 -3.78 11.09
N ARG A 211 0.99 -3.13 9.93
CA ARG A 211 0.83 -3.79 8.63
C ARG A 211 1.90 -3.35 7.66
N TYR A 212 2.34 -4.25 6.79
CA TYR A 212 3.25 -3.90 5.71
C TYR A 212 2.82 -4.48 4.37
N MET A 213 3.26 -3.83 3.32
CA MET A 213 3.20 -4.30 1.95
C MET A 213 4.49 -3.90 1.26
N TYR A 214 5.04 -4.79 0.44
CA TYR A 214 6.20 -4.45 -0.37
C TYR A 214 5.98 -4.87 -1.82
N GLN A 215 6.67 -4.19 -2.72
CA GLN A 215 6.72 -4.54 -4.14
C GLN A 215 8.13 -4.34 -4.67
N VAL A 216 8.54 -5.28 -5.49
CA VAL A 216 9.78 -5.22 -6.27
C VAL A 216 9.38 -5.38 -7.73
N ASP A 217 9.71 -4.40 -8.55
CA ASP A 217 9.61 -4.46 -10.01
C ASP A 217 11.03 -4.45 -10.58
N GLN A 218 11.35 -5.47 -11.33
CA GLN A 218 12.69 -5.69 -11.85
C GLN A 218 12.62 -5.90 -13.37
N THR A 219 13.34 -5.06 -14.11
CA THR A 219 13.42 -5.19 -15.58
C THR A 219 14.22 -6.44 -15.95
N GLY A 220 13.73 -7.17 -16.96
CA GLY A 220 14.45 -8.34 -17.46
C GLY A 220 14.43 -9.54 -16.54
N PHE A 221 13.60 -9.51 -15.50
CA PHE A 221 13.34 -10.72 -14.73
C PHE A 221 12.59 -11.70 -15.63
N VAL A 222 13.28 -12.76 -16.03
CA VAL A 222 12.77 -13.79 -16.94
C VAL A 222 12.69 -15.07 -16.15
N ASP A 223 11.59 -15.78 -16.29
CA ASP A 223 11.46 -17.10 -15.68
C ASP A 223 12.18 -18.19 -16.50
N SER A 224 12.08 -19.45 -16.05
CA SER A 224 12.65 -20.60 -16.75
C SER A 224 12.14 -20.78 -18.18
N ASP A 225 10.95 -20.24 -18.47
CA ASP A 225 10.30 -20.32 -19.78
C ASP A 225 10.57 -19.10 -20.66
N GLN A 226 11.50 -18.23 -20.23
CA GLN A 226 11.87 -16.98 -20.91
C GLN A 226 10.74 -15.93 -20.95
N GLU A 227 9.70 -16.09 -20.13
CA GLU A 227 8.66 -15.09 -20.00
C GLU A 227 9.08 -13.99 -19.03
N GLU A 228 8.92 -12.74 -19.44
CA GLU A 228 9.28 -11.61 -18.59
C GLU A 228 8.24 -11.38 -17.50
N TYR A 229 8.72 -11.37 -16.29
CA TYR A 229 7.97 -11.07 -15.09
C TYR A 229 8.21 -9.64 -14.64
N GLY A 230 7.16 -8.94 -14.31
CA GLY A 230 7.26 -7.60 -13.74
C GLY A 230 7.59 -7.56 -12.25
N GLY A 231 8.22 -8.62 -11.71
CA GLY A 231 8.58 -8.67 -10.31
C GLY A 231 7.53 -9.31 -9.39
N PHE A 232 7.58 -8.96 -8.11
CA PHE A 232 6.78 -9.60 -7.06
C PHE A 232 6.43 -8.64 -5.94
N GLY A 233 5.48 -9.04 -5.08
CA GLY A 233 5.07 -8.29 -3.91
C GLY A 233 4.58 -9.18 -2.80
N GLY A 234 4.48 -8.62 -1.60
CA GLY A 234 3.97 -9.32 -0.44
C GLY A 234 3.25 -8.40 0.54
N TYR A 235 2.42 -9.00 1.37
CA TYR A 235 1.66 -8.35 2.41
C TYR A 235 1.73 -9.18 3.70
N GLY A 236 1.71 -8.48 4.82
CA GLY A 236 1.69 -9.09 6.13
C GLY A 236 1.56 -8.07 7.26
N THR A 237 1.84 -8.55 8.46
CA THR A 237 1.84 -7.74 9.67
C THR A 237 3.22 -7.65 10.28
N PHE A 238 3.45 -6.62 11.09
CA PHE A 238 4.71 -6.46 11.80
C PHE A 238 4.51 -5.98 13.23
N GLU A 239 5.50 -6.26 14.06
CA GLU A 239 5.67 -5.72 15.40
C GLU A 239 7.06 -5.08 15.51
N LEU A 240 7.14 -3.87 16.03
CA LEU A 240 8.37 -3.16 16.28
C LEU A 240 8.68 -3.12 17.78
N ASP A 241 9.73 -3.83 18.20
CA ASP A 241 10.29 -3.75 19.55
C ASP A 241 11.47 -2.74 19.53
N GLU A 242 11.14 -1.47 19.73
CA GLU A 242 12.14 -0.40 19.73
C GLU A 242 13.15 -0.57 20.87
N LYS A 243 12.75 -1.15 22.01
CA LYS A 243 13.62 -1.35 23.17
C LYS A 243 14.76 -2.31 22.86
N ASN A 244 14.47 -3.36 22.09
CA ASN A 244 15.44 -4.40 21.75
C ASN A 244 15.96 -4.24 20.31
N ASN A 245 15.59 -3.19 19.59
CA ASN A 245 15.92 -2.96 18.20
C ASN A 245 15.56 -4.14 17.29
N LYS A 246 14.35 -4.67 17.46
CA LYS A 246 13.84 -5.80 16.69
C LYS A 246 12.61 -5.41 15.89
N LEU A 247 12.57 -5.91 14.67
CA LEU A 247 11.40 -5.90 13.80
C LEU A 247 11.00 -7.36 13.55
N TYR A 248 9.77 -7.69 13.87
CA TYR A 248 9.18 -8.98 13.58
C TYR A 248 8.20 -8.82 12.43
N GLU A 249 8.38 -9.59 11.37
CA GLU A 249 7.47 -9.59 10.21
C GLU A 249 6.79 -10.94 10.08
N TYR A 250 5.50 -10.91 9.79
CA TYR A 250 4.64 -12.08 9.61
C TYR A 250 4.04 -11.99 8.21
N ALA A 251 4.66 -12.70 7.25
CA ALA A 251 4.18 -12.74 5.88
C ALA A 251 2.87 -13.53 5.80
N GLU A 252 1.85 -12.93 5.22
CA GLU A 252 0.54 -13.57 5.04
C GLU A 252 0.35 -14.11 3.63
N TRP A 253 0.68 -13.33 2.61
CA TRP A 253 0.56 -13.75 1.21
C TRP A 253 1.30 -12.79 0.26
N GLY A 254 1.40 -13.18 -1.01
CA GLY A 254 2.09 -12.41 -2.02
C GLY A 254 1.44 -12.45 -3.39
N SER A 255 2.04 -11.73 -4.33
CA SER A 255 1.71 -11.68 -5.75
C SER A 255 2.97 -11.87 -6.60
N GLY A 256 2.81 -12.18 -7.88
CA GLY A 256 3.94 -12.50 -8.75
C GLY A 256 4.57 -13.82 -8.36
N LEU A 257 5.88 -13.88 -8.22
CA LEU A 257 6.61 -15.09 -7.83
C LEU A 257 6.28 -15.61 -6.42
N PHE A 258 5.69 -14.78 -5.57
CA PHE A 258 5.26 -15.15 -4.23
C PHE A 258 3.78 -15.45 -4.15
N THR A 259 3.16 -15.85 -5.26
CA THR A 259 1.76 -16.26 -5.20
C THR A 259 1.57 -17.44 -4.27
N ALA A 260 0.69 -17.35 -3.58
CA ALA A 260 -0.06 -17.84 -2.45
C ALA A 260 -0.33 -19.35 -2.35
N GLU A 261 0.51 -20.20 -2.83
CA GLU A 261 0.54 -21.59 -2.34
C GLU A 261 1.29 -21.71 -1.01
N SER A 262 2.06 -20.71 -0.63
CA SER A 262 2.52 -20.59 0.74
C SER A 262 1.32 -20.18 1.58
N GLU A 263 0.63 -21.15 2.16
CA GLU A 263 -0.26 -20.91 3.28
C GLU A 263 0.38 -19.88 4.20
N PRO A 264 -0.39 -18.92 4.78
CA PRO A 264 0.11 -18.01 5.80
C PRO A 264 0.42 -18.83 7.05
N LYS A 265 1.43 -19.67 6.95
CA LYS A 265 2.07 -20.20 8.12
C LYS A 265 2.85 -19.04 8.67
N SER A 266 2.56 -18.69 9.88
CA SER A 266 3.36 -18.02 10.89
C SER A 266 4.88 -17.95 10.60
N ASN A 267 5.28 -17.57 9.40
CA ASN A 267 6.66 -17.33 9.04
C ASN A 267 7.08 -16.00 9.67
N LYS A 268 7.22 -16.08 11.01
CA LYS A 268 7.82 -15.02 11.77
C LYS A 268 9.26 -14.90 11.34
N THR A 269 9.59 -13.81 10.68
CA THR A 269 10.97 -13.41 10.49
C THR A 269 11.35 -12.39 11.55
N SER A 270 12.55 -12.50 12.10
CA SER A 270 13.07 -11.57 13.09
C SER A 270 14.27 -10.85 12.51
N HIS A 271 14.21 -9.54 12.49
CA HIS A 271 15.29 -8.70 11.98
C HIS A 271 15.83 -7.80 13.09
N ASP A 272 17.13 -7.61 13.11
CA ASP A 272 17.71 -6.48 13.83
C ASP A 272 17.43 -5.20 13.06
N ILE A 273 17.08 -4.12 13.76
CA ILE A 273 16.78 -2.84 13.13
C ILE A 273 17.63 -1.74 13.75
N LEU A 274 18.20 -0.89 12.90
CA LEU A 274 18.94 0.29 13.31
C LEU A 274 18.44 1.52 12.59
N PHE A 275 17.87 2.46 13.32
CA PHE A 275 17.51 3.75 12.78
C PHE A 275 18.71 4.70 12.83
N TYR A 276 19.21 5.10 11.66
CA TYR A 276 20.21 6.18 11.57
C TYR A 276 19.57 7.55 11.85
N ASN A 277 18.35 7.73 11.39
CA ASN A 277 17.48 8.88 11.63
C ASN A 277 16.03 8.54 11.21
N ASP A 278 15.11 9.51 11.26
CA ASP A 278 13.70 9.28 10.90
C ASP A 278 13.46 9.01 9.40
N ASN A 279 14.48 9.21 8.55
CA ASN A 279 14.40 9.00 7.11
C ASN A 279 15.27 7.85 6.61
N LEU A 280 15.98 7.15 7.50
CA LEU A 280 16.90 6.10 7.10
C LEU A 280 17.02 5.03 8.19
N PHE A 281 16.75 3.78 7.83
CA PHE A 281 16.97 2.65 8.71
C PHE A 281 17.61 1.45 7.98
N LEU A 282 18.26 0.60 8.74
CA LEU A 282 18.84 -0.66 8.32
C LEU A 282 18.04 -1.80 8.96
N GLN A 283 17.62 -2.76 8.16
CA GLN A 283 17.03 -4.04 8.56
C GLN A 283 18.02 -5.15 8.29
N ILE A 284 18.36 -5.95 9.29
CA ILE A 284 19.36 -7.02 9.18
C ILE A 284 18.69 -8.37 9.38
N ASP A 285 18.80 -9.23 8.39
CA ASP A 285 18.42 -10.63 8.44
C ASP A 285 19.67 -11.48 8.69
N LYS A 286 19.74 -12.06 9.88
CA LYS A 286 20.84 -12.96 10.30
C LYS A 286 20.60 -14.41 9.90
N SER A 287 19.37 -14.76 9.50
CA SER A 287 19.04 -16.13 9.06
C SER A 287 19.39 -16.37 7.58
N PHE A 288 19.73 -15.31 6.90
CA PHE A 288 20.08 -15.38 5.48
C PHE A 288 21.41 -16.13 5.28
N SER A 289 21.37 -17.24 4.56
CA SER A 289 22.54 -18.02 4.19
C SER A 289 22.69 -18.06 2.68
N GLY A 290 23.79 -17.48 2.23
CA GLY A 290 24.28 -17.59 0.86
C GLY A 290 23.50 -16.84 -0.18
N ASN A 291 24.11 -15.87 -0.86
CA ASN A 291 23.57 -15.35 -2.11
C ASN A 291 24.64 -14.87 -3.07
N ASN A 292 24.32 -15.07 -4.27
CA ASN A 292 24.65 -14.68 -5.65
C ASN A 292 25.93 -13.86 -5.91
N GLN A 293 26.49 -13.17 -4.94
CA GLN A 293 27.75 -12.42 -5.10
C GLN A 293 28.80 -12.74 -4.04
N ILE A 294 28.40 -13.17 -2.83
CA ILE A 294 29.33 -13.60 -1.79
C ILE A 294 28.83 -14.94 -1.25
N ASN A 295 29.42 -16.04 -1.72
CA ASN A 295 29.04 -17.42 -1.34
C ASN A 295 29.21 -17.71 0.16
N GLU A 296 29.82 -16.83 0.92
CA GLU A 296 30.12 -16.97 2.35
C GLU A 296 29.25 -16.04 3.22
N ALA A 297 28.29 -15.29 2.64
CA ALA A 297 27.45 -14.38 3.42
C ALA A 297 26.60 -15.17 4.43
N THR A 298 26.70 -14.80 5.69
CA THR A 298 25.96 -15.37 6.82
C THR A 298 24.86 -14.43 7.32
N GLY A 299 24.64 -13.32 6.63
CA GLY A 299 23.60 -12.34 6.92
C GLY A 299 23.46 -11.28 5.83
N ARG A 300 22.32 -10.64 5.78
CA ARG A 300 21.97 -9.60 4.83
C ARG A 300 21.40 -8.39 5.54
N GLY A 301 21.91 -7.21 5.25
CA GLY A 301 21.34 -5.93 5.65
C GLY A 301 20.67 -5.22 4.47
N VAL A 302 19.54 -4.61 4.73
CA VAL A 302 18.81 -3.80 3.74
C VAL A 302 18.62 -2.40 4.29
N VAL A 303 19.12 -1.41 3.59
CA VAL A 303 19.00 0.00 3.96
C VAL A 303 17.79 0.60 3.24
N TYR A 304 16.86 1.10 4.04
CA TYR A 304 15.65 1.75 3.57
C TYR A 304 15.71 3.26 3.80
N LYS A 305 15.35 4.02 2.77
CA LYS A 305 15.20 5.48 2.81
C LYS A 305 13.73 5.85 2.68
N ARG A 306 13.28 6.76 3.55
CA ARG A 306 11.89 7.26 3.51
C ARG A 306 11.62 8.03 2.23
N VAL A 307 10.50 7.72 1.59
CA VAL A 307 9.96 8.51 0.48
C VAL A 307 9.21 9.70 1.05
N LYS A 308 9.50 10.88 0.53
CA LYS A 308 8.84 12.14 0.90
C LYS A 308 7.67 12.41 -0.01
#